data_6c5850697a975b3b05025520e149d10a
#
_entry.id   6c5850697a975b3b05025520e149d10a
#
_cell.length_a   1.000
_cell.length_b   1.000
_cell.length_c   1.000
_cell.angle_alpha   90.00
_cell.angle_beta   90.00
_cell.angle_gamma   90.00
#
_symmetry.space_group_name_H-M   'P 1'
#
loop_
_entity.id
_entity.type
_entity.pdbx_description
1 polymer ?
#
loop_
_entity_poly.entity_id
_entity_poly.type
_entity_poly.pdbx_seq_one_letter_code
_entity_poly.pdbx_strand_id
1 'polypeptide(L)'
;MKSFIERVNTVYNDEKIRKKLLKLRLPLALVGFILLLPLLKARLFVPGLVVSVVGALIQMWCFATIHTKKKLTTTGPYMFVRNPMYIGRFFIILGIILMTGSVALMAVYVVAYYFYMVNRVKREEAQLEQIFAQDYLEYKRDVRAYLPTLNKRFAPEQIFVFDRDAFERNSGWVYLLVMALCYVVLFLFAYVW
;
A
#
# COMPACT_ATOMS: atom_id res chain seq x y z
N MET A 1 -13.14 -31.35 -1.07
CA MET A 1 -13.77 -30.06 -1.38
C MET A 1 -12.83 -28.95 -0.93
N LYS A 2 -12.26 -28.13 -1.85
CA LYS A 2 -11.34 -27.04 -1.46
C LYS A 2 -12.09 -26.04 -0.58
N SER A 3 -11.45 -25.58 0.51
CA SER A 3 -12.02 -24.55 1.38
C SER A 3 -12.27 -23.25 0.60
N PHE A 4 -13.18 -22.40 1.08
CA PHE A 4 -13.42 -21.08 0.47
C PHE A 4 -12.11 -20.28 0.31
N ILE A 5 -11.26 -20.30 1.34
CA ILE A 5 -9.96 -19.62 1.35
C ILE A 5 -9.04 -20.16 0.23
N GLU A 6 -9.00 -21.47 0.01
CA GLU A 6 -8.19 -22.07 -1.06
C GLU A 6 -8.68 -21.65 -2.45
N ARG A 7 -10.00 -21.57 -2.66
CA ARG A 7 -10.57 -21.09 -3.91
C ARG A 7 -10.20 -19.62 -4.18
N VAL A 8 -10.33 -18.76 -3.17
CA VAL A 8 -9.94 -17.35 -3.28
C VAL A 8 -8.46 -17.23 -3.61
N ASN A 9 -7.59 -17.94 -2.88
CA ASN A 9 -6.15 -17.91 -3.13
C ASN A 9 -5.79 -18.45 -4.54
N THR A 10 -6.52 -19.45 -5.05
CA THR A 10 -6.32 -19.96 -6.42
C THR A 10 -6.60 -18.88 -7.46
N VAL A 11 -7.68 -18.11 -7.30
CA VAL A 11 -8.03 -17.00 -8.20
C VAL A 11 -6.97 -15.88 -8.18
N TYR A 12 -6.49 -15.49 -6.99
CA TYR A 12 -5.45 -14.46 -6.85
C TYR A 12 -4.09 -14.89 -7.39
N ASN A 13 -3.82 -16.19 -7.48
CA ASN A 13 -2.57 -16.73 -8.00
C ASN A 13 -2.66 -17.17 -9.47
N ASP A 14 -3.85 -17.17 -10.09
CA ASP A 14 -4.00 -17.47 -11.51
C ASP A 14 -3.29 -16.40 -12.36
N GLU A 15 -2.37 -16.85 -13.21
CA GLU A 15 -1.53 -15.97 -14.01
C GLU A 15 -2.31 -15.20 -15.08
N LYS A 16 -3.33 -15.82 -15.70
CA LYS A 16 -4.16 -15.21 -16.75
C LYS A 16 -5.03 -14.10 -16.15
N ILE A 17 -5.69 -14.39 -15.03
CA ILE A 17 -6.52 -13.42 -14.29
C ILE A 17 -5.64 -12.25 -13.85
N ARG A 18 -4.48 -12.52 -13.29
CA ARG A 18 -3.54 -11.51 -12.83
C ARG A 18 -3.04 -10.61 -13.95
N LYS A 19 -2.64 -11.17 -15.11
CA LYS A 19 -2.21 -10.38 -16.28
C LYS A 19 -3.34 -9.48 -16.79
N LYS A 20 -4.58 -9.98 -16.80
CA LYS A 20 -5.77 -9.20 -17.19
C LYS A 20 -6.03 -8.06 -16.19
N LEU A 21 -6.03 -8.35 -14.90
CA LEU A 21 -6.20 -7.34 -13.85
C LEU A 21 -5.10 -6.28 -13.86
N LEU A 22 -3.85 -6.65 -14.13
CA LEU A 22 -2.75 -5.68 -14.26
C LEU A 22 -2.94 -4.73 -15.44
N LYS A 23 -3.46 -5.21 -16.58
CA LYS A 23 -3.80 -4.37 -17.73
C LYS A 23 -4.96 -3.42 -17.43
N LEU A 24 -5.96 -3.90 -16.69
CA LEU A 24 -7.18 -3.15 -16.39
C LEU A 24 -7.09 -2.33 -15.09
N ARG A 25 -5.96 -2.36 -14.38
CA ARG A 25 -5.83 -1.74 -13.06
C ARG A 25 -6.14 -0.24 -13.03
N LEU A 26 -5.66 0.51 -14.05
CA LEU A 26 -5.88 1.95 -14.13
C LEU A 26 -7.34 2.29 -14.46
N PRO A 27 -7.95 1.72 -15.52
CA PRO A 27 -9.37 1.97 -15.79
C PRO A 27 -10.28 1.51 -14.64
N LEU A 28 -10.01 0.36 -14.01
CA LEU A 28 -10.79 -0.09 -12.86
C LEU A 28 -10.64 0.84 -11.64
N ALA A 29 -9.43 1.33 -11.37
CA ALA A 29 -9.21 2.29 -10.30
C ALA A 29 -9.92 3.62 -10.57
N LEU A 30 -9.89 4.12 -11.81
CA LEU A 30 -10.56 5.34 -12.22
C LEU A 30 -12.09 5.21 -12.11
N VAL A 31 -12.66 4.12 -12.63
CA VAL A 31 -14.10 3.84 -12.50
C VAL A 31 -14.50 3.72 -11.03
N GLY A 32 -13.75 2.96 -10.23
CA GLY A 32 -14.00 2.84 -8.79
C GLY A 32 -13.93 4.19 -8.07
N PHE A 33 -12.96 5.04 -8.40
CA PHE A 33 -12.83 6.38 -7.86
C PHE A 33 -14.04 7.26 -8.21
N ILE A 34 -14.45 7.29 -9.49
CA ILE A 34 -15.62 8.05 -9.96
C ILE A 34 -16.91 7.59 -9.26
N LEU A 35 -17.09 6.28 -9.11
CA LEU A 35 -18.27 5.72 -8.43
C LEU A 35 -18.32 6.03 -6.92
N LEU A 36 -17.18 6.32 -6.29
CA LEU A 36 -17.12 6.74 -4.88
C LEU A 36 -17.49 8.22 -4.68
N LEU A 37 -17.29 9.09 -5.68
CA LEU A 37 -17.49 10.54 -5.53
C LEU A 37 -18.91 10.91 -5.01
N PRO A 38 -20.01 10.38 -5.58
CA PRO A 38 -21.37 10.75 -5.12
C PRO A 38 -21.72 10.19 -3.73
N LEU A 39 -20.87 9.30 -3.17
CA LEU A 39 -21.08 8.71 -1.85
C LEU A 39 -20.37 9.48 -0.73
N LEU A 40 -19.59 10.51 -1.07
CA LEU A 40 -18.80 11.27 -0.11
C LEU A 40 -19.72 12.06 0.84
N LYS A 41 -19.31 12.11 2.12
CA LYS A 41 -20.00 12.88 3.17
C LYS A 41 -19.05 13.92 3.75
N ALA A 42 -19.39 15.21 3.64
CA ALA A 42 -18.56 16.32 4.13
C ALA A 42 -18.10 16.12 5.59
N ARG A 43 -18.98 15.65 6.46
CA ARG A 43 -18.66 15.39 7.89
C ARG A 43 -17.55 14.34 8.10
N LEU A 44 -17.34 13.44 7.15
CA LEU A 44 -16.35 12.36 7.22
C LEU A 44 -15.11 12.66 6.39
N PHE A 45 -15.09 13.78 5.67
CA PHE A 45 -13.96 14.17 4.83
C PHE A 45 -12.68 14.30 5.65
N VAL A 46 -12.70 15.08 6.73
CA VAL A 46 -11.51 15.31 7.57
C VAL A 46 -10.99 14.03 8.22
N PRO A 47 -11.80 13.20 8.90
CA PRO A 47 -11.31 11.92 9.43
C PRO A 47 -10.73 11.00 8.34
N GLY A 48 -11.40 10.91 7.18
CA GLY A 48 -10.91 10.10 6.06
C GLY A 48 -9.61 10.65 5.47
N LEU A 49 -9.49 11.98 5.35
CA LEU A 49 -8.28 12.64 4.89
C LEU A 49 -7.10 12.35 5.83
N VAL A 50 -7.28 12.45 7.13
CA VAL A 50 -6.22 12.16 8.12
C VAL A 50 -5.71 10.72 7.94
N VAL A 51 -6.61 9.73 7.87
CA VAL A 51 -6.24 8.32 7.66
C VAL A 51 -5.49 8.13 6.34
N SER A 52 -5.98 8.76 5.27
CA SER A 52 -5.38 8.65 3.93
C SER A 52 -4.01 9.34 3.87
N VAL A 53 -3.84 10.50 4.50
CA VAL A 53 -2.56 11.23 4.57
C VAL A 53 -1.52 10.44 5.35
N VAL A 54 -1.87 9.79 6.46
CA VAL A 54 -0.95 8.89 7.18
C VAL A 54 -0.44 7.80 6.23
N GLY A 55 -1.33 7.18 5.45
CA GLY A 55 -0.94 6.20 4.43
C GLY A 55 -0.02 6.79 3.36
N ALA A 56 -0.31 8.01 2.89
CA ALA A 56 0.50 8.72 1.90
C ALA A 56 1.91 9.04 2.43
N LEU A 57 2.04 9.45 3.68
CA LEU A 57 3.33 9.70 4.33
C LEU A 57 4.18 8.43 4.42
N ILE A 58 3.57 7.30 4.82
CA ILE A 58 4.25 6.00 4.82
C ILE A 58 4.73 5.65 3.41
N GLN A 59 3.89 5.86 2.39
CA GLN A 59 4.24 5.56 1.00
C GLN A 59 5.39 6.44 0.50
N MET A 60 5.39 7.72 0.82
CA MET A 60 6.47 8.66 0.47
C MET A 60 7.79 8.25 1.12
N TRP A 61 7.75 7.89 2.41
CA TRP A 61 8.92 7.41 3.12
C TRP A 61 9.49 6.14 2.48
N CYS A 62 8.62 5.21 2.04
CA CYS A 62 9.04 4.05 1.28
C CYS A 62 9.72 4.43 -0.04
N PHE A 63 9.18 5.39 -0.80
CA PHE A 63 9.75 5.83 -2.07
C PHE A 63 11.13 6.47 -1.92
N ALA A 64 11.35 7.20 -0.81
CA ALA A 64 12.62 7.82 -0.49
C ALA A 64 13.69 6.83 0.03
N THR A 65 13.31 5.58 0.29
CA THR A 65 14.22 4.61 0.91
C THR A 65 14.48 3.39 0.03
N ILE A 66 13.54 2.99 -0.83
CA ILE A 66 13.64 1.72 -1.55
C ILE A 66 14.61 1.78 -2.73
N HIS A 67 15.55 0.83 -2.78
CA HIS A 67 16.49 0.61 -3.88
C HIS A 67 16.12 -0.67 -4.66
N THR A 68 15.06 -0.60 -5.45
CA THR A 68 14.43 -1.74 -6.12
C THR A 68 15.43 -2.70 -6.77
N LYS A 69 15.50 -3.95 -6.28
CA LYS A 69 16.29 -5.08 -6.81
C LYS A 69 17.82 -4.90 -6.90
N LYS A 70 18.36 -3.73 -6.61
CA LYS A 70 19.81 -3.47 -6.65
C LYS A 70 20.48 -3.76 -5.31
N LYS A 71 19.77 -3.46 -4.23
CA LYS A 71 20.22 -3.65 -2.85
C LYS A 71 19.03 -4.00 -1.99
N LEU A 72 19.19 -4.92 -1.06
CA LEU A 72 18.18 -5.21 -0.06
C LEU A 72 18.00 -3.98 0.84
N THR A 73 16.82 -3.39 0.82
CA THR A 73 16.51 -2.22 1.65
C THR A 73 16.05 -2.70 3.01
N THR A 74 16.82 -2.39 4.04
CA THR A 74 16.55 -2.73 5.44
C THR A 74 16.50 -1.50 6.35
N THR A 75 16.52 -0.29 5.77
CA THR A 75 16.53 1.01 6.46
C THR A 75 15.17 1.72 6.33
N GLY A 76 14.98 2.81 7.05
CA GLY A 76 13.74 3.58 7.03
C GLY A 76 12.54 2.75 7.51
N PRO A 77 11.39 2.81 6.81
CA PRO A 77 10.19 2.08 7.21
C PRO A 77 10.38 0.55 7.15
N TYR A 78 11.35 0.06 6.36
CA TYR A 78 11.67 -1.37 6.23
C TYR A 78 12.37 -1.95 7.47
N MET A 79 12.86 -1.12 8.38
CA MET A 79 13.36 -1.58 9.67
C MET A 79 12.25 -2.09 10.59
N PHE A 80 11.08 -1.46 10.50
CA PHE A 80 9.96 -1.77 11.37
C PHE A 80 9.10 -2.90 10.81
N VAL A 81 8.88 -2.90 9.49
CA VAL A 81 7.99 -3.83 8.79
C VAL A 81 8.60 -4.17 7.43
N ARG A 82 8.58 -5.44 7.03
CA ARG A 82 9.13 -5.83 5.71
C ARG A 82 8.35 -5.27 4.53
N ASN A 83 7.06 -5.02 4.69
CA ASN A 83 6.17 -4.64 3.59
C ASN A 83 5.41 -3.32 3.85
N PRO A 84 6.10 -2.21 4.20
CA PRO A 84 5.46 -0.97 4.62
C PRO A 84 4.67 -0.30 3.48
N MET A 85 5.06 -0.47 2.21
CA MET A 85 4.33 0.07 1.06
C MET A 85 2.88 -0.44 0.97
N TYR A 86 2.64 -1.70 1.38
CA TYR A 86 1.28 -2.24 1.39
C TYR A 86 0.44 -1.64 2.51
N ILE A 87 1.05 -1.36 3.66
CA ILE A 87 0.39 -0.67 4.78
C ILE A 87 0.02 0.76 4.36
N GLY A 88 0.94 1.49 3.72
CA GLY A 88 0.66 2.83 3.19
C GLY A 88 -0.54 2.83 2.23
N ARG A 89 -0.54 1.95 1.23
CA ARG A 89 -1.65 1.81 0.27
C ARG A 89 -2.96 1.43 0.94
N PHE A 90 -2.91 0.56 1.95
CA PHE A 90 -4.10 0.18 2.72
C PHE A 90 -4.75 1.41 3.35
N PHE A 91 -3.99 2.23 4.06
CA PHE A 91 -4.54 3.42 4.73
C PHE A 91 -5.00 4.51 3.75
N ILE A 92 -4.32 4.69 2.60
CA ILE A 92 -4.76 5.64 1.58
C ILE A 92 -6.18 5.32 1.12
N ILE A 93 -6.41 4.09 0.69
CA ILE A 93 -7.70 3.67 0.15
C ILE A 93 -8.76 3.58 1.25
N LEU A 94 -8.38 3.07 2.43
CA LEU A 94 -9.28 3.02 3.59
C LEU A 94 -9.79 4.41 3.97
N GLY A 95 -8.90 5.42 3.99
CA GLY A 95 -9.28 6.81 4.28
C GLY A 95 -10.28 7.38 3.27
N ILE A 96 -10.09 7.10 1.97
CA ILE A 96 -11.03 7.52 0.92
C ILE A 96 -12.40 6.81 1.12
N ILE A 97 -12.41 5.52 1.39
CA ILE A 97 -13.65 4.77 1.63
C ILE A 97 -14.35 5.26 2.91
N LEU A 98 -13.58 5.62 3.95
CA LEU A 98 -14.12 6.17 5.21
C LEU A 98 -14.90 7.46 4.95
N MET A 99 -14.49 8.30 4.00
CA MET A 99 -15.24 9.51 3.62
C MET A 99 -16.66 9.21 3.13
N THR A 100 -16.94 8.01 2.64
CA THR A 100 -18.31 7.60 2.25
C THR A 100 -19.19 7.26 3.45
N GLY A 101 -18.60 6.90 4.59
CA GLY A 101 -19.31 6.43 5.78
C GLY A 101 -20.00 5.08 5.62
N SER A 102 -19.66 4.32 4.59
CA SER A 102 -20.24 2.99 4.35
C SER A 102 -19.39 1.91 5.04
N VAL A 103 -19.91 1.39 6.16
CA VAL A 103 -19.27 0.27 6.88
C VAL A 103 -19.18 -0.97 6.01
N ALA A 104 -20.18 -1.21 5.16
CA ALA A 104 -20.15 -2.35 4.23
C ALA A 104 -19.00 -2.24 3.22
N LEU A 105 -18.79 -1.05 2.62
CA LEU A 105 -17.65 -0.83 1.71
C LEU A 105 -16.31 -0.99 2.43
N MET A 106 -16.18 -0.49 3.66
CA MET A 106 -14.97 -0.69 4.47
C MET A 106 -14.71 -2.17 4.73
N ALA A 107 -15.72 -2.93 5.15
CA ALA A 107 -15.60 -4.36 5.41
C ALA A 107 -15.18 -5.14 4.15
N VAL A 108 -15.85 -4.90 3.02
CA VAL A 108 -15.50 -5.51 1.73
C VAL A 108 -14.07 -5.16 1.32
N TYR A 109 -13.67 -3.89 1.47
CA TYR A 109 -12.31 -3.46 1.15
C TYR A 109 -11.26 -4.16 2.03
N VAL A 110 -11.45 -4.18 3.35
CA VAL A 110 -10.50 -4.81 4.29
C VAL A 110 -10.28 -6.27 3.93
N VAL A 111 -11.37 -7.03 3.70
CA VAL A 111 -11.29 -8.45 3.33
C VAL A 111 -10.60 -8.63 1.97
N ALA A 112 -11.02 -7.87 0.96
CA ALA A 112 -10.43 -7.97 -0.39
C ALA A 112 -8.95 -7.57 -0.39
N TYR A 113 -8.59 -6.50 0.34
CA TYR A 113 -7.22 -6.05 0.45
C TYR A 113 -6.32 -7.05 1.20
N TYR A 114 -6.83 -7.68 2.25
CA TYR A 114 -6.12 -8.71 2.98
C TYR A 114 -5.69 -9.86 2.04
N PHE A 115 -6.62 -10.43 1.27
CA PHE A 115 -6.30 -11.49 0.32
C PHE A 115 -5.36 -11.03 -0.78
N TYR A 116 -5.56 -9.82 -1.31
CA TYR A 116 -4.65 -9.22 -2.30
C TYR A 116 -3.24 -9.11 -1.72
N MET A 117 -3.09 -8.48 -0.55
CA MET A 117 -1.81 -8.20 0.10
C MET A 117 -1.05 -9.48 0.41
N VAL A 118 -1.68 -10.47 1.09
CA VAL A 118 -1.03 -11.72 1.49
C VAL A 118 -0.50 -12.48 0.27
N ASN A 119 -1.31 -12.63 -0.78
CA ASN A 119 -0.90 -13.34 -1.98
C ASN A 119 0.18 -12.57 -2.78
N ARG A 120 0.13 -11.25 -2.79
CA ARG A 120 1.12 -10.42 -3.48
C ARG A 120 2.46 -10.43 -2.76
N VAL A 121 2.46 -10.20 -1.45
CA VAL A 121 3.65 -10.21 -0.60
C VAL A 121 4.34 -11.57 -0.66
N LYS A 122 3.60 -12.67 -0.56
CA LYS A 122 4.17 -14.02 -0.65
C LYS A 122 4.99 -14.22 -1.94
N ARG A 123 4.49 -13.71 -3.08
CA ARG A 123 5.21 -13.80 -4.35
C ARG A 123 6.44 -12.89 -4.40
N GLU A 124 6.34 -11.67 -3.87
CA GLU A 124 7.46 -10.73 -3.83
C GLU A 124 8.56 -11.22 -2.89
N GLU A 125 8.19 -11.74 -1.71
CA GLU A 125 9.15 -12.33 -0.78
C GLU A 125 9.88 -13.53 -1.39
N ALA A 126 9.17 -14.41 -2.13
CA ALA A 126 9.83 -15.52 -2.83
C ALA A 126 10.83 -15.04 -3.91
N GLN A 127 10.54 -13.92 -4.59
CA GLN A 127 11.50 -13.32 -5.53
C GLN A 127 12.71 -12.69 -4.81
N LEU A 128 12.48 -12.04 -3.67
CA LEU A 128 13.57 -11.46 -2.88
C LEU A 128 14.47 -12.54 -2.27
N GLU A 129 13.92 -13.67 -1.85
CA GLU A 129 14.70 -14.83 -1.39
C GLU A 129 15.60 -15.39 -2.51
N GLN A 130 15.12 -15.41 -3.76
CA GLN A 130 15.94 -15.83 -4.90
C GLN A 130 17.06 -14.84 -5.25
N ILE A 131 16.82 -13.53 -5.08
CA ILE A 131 17.78 -12.49 -5.45
C ILE A 131 18.83 -12.28 -4.37
N PHE A 132 18.43 -12.24 -3.09
CA PHE A 132 19.28 -11.85 -1.96
C PHE A 132 19.65 -13.03 -1.05
N ALA A 133 19.14 -14.21 -1.33
CA ALA A 133 19.47 -15.49 -0.65
C ALA A 133 19.54 -15.33 0.89
N GLN A 134 20.73 -15.55 1.47
CA GLN A 134 20.96 -15.55 2.91
C GLN A 134 20.65 -14.21 3.59
N ASP A 135 20.98 -13.08 2.95
CA ASP A 135 20.74 -11.73 3.50
C ASP A 135 19.24 -11.49 3.72
N TYR A 136 18.40 -11.99 2.78
CA TYR A 136 16.96 -11.86 2.92
C TYR A 136 16.39 -12.79 4.01
N LEU A 137 16.93 -13.98 4.18
CA LEU A 137 16.51 -14.91 5.23
C LEU A 137 16.80 -14.36 6.63
N GLU A 138 17.96 -13.72 6.81
CA GLU A 138 18.31 -13.03 8.05
C GLU A 138 17.37 -11.85 8.32
N TYR A 139 17.15 -11.02 7.33
CA TYR A 139 16.18 -9.92 7.42
C TYR A 139 14.77 -10.41 7.75
N LYS A 140 14.32 -11.53 7.14
CA LYS A 140 13.02 -12.15 7.35
C LYS A 140 12.85 -12.70 8.77
N ARG A 141 13.93 -13.21 9.37
CA ARG A 141 13.96 -13.65 10.77
C ARG A 141 13.78 -12.49 11.73
N ASP A 142 14.37 -11.36 11.41
CA ASP A 142 14.50 -10.21 12.30
C ASP A 142 13.33 -9.21 12.21
N VAL A 143 12.68 -9.07 11.07
CA VAL A 143 11.63 -8.09 10.83
C VAL A 143 10.33 -8.79 10.40
N ARG A 144 9.21 -8.43 11.02
CA ARG A 144 7.89 -9.02 10.72
C ARG A 144 7.33 -8.50 9.39
N ALA A 145 6.47 -9.30 8.74
CA ALA A 145 5.91 -8.95 7.43
C ALA A 145 4.97 -7.75 7.45
N TYR A 146 4.10 -7.64 8.46
CA TYR A 146 2.99 -6.68 8.50
C TYR A 146 2.84 -5.92 9.82
N LEU A 147 3.39 -6.43 10.90
CA LEU A 147 3.32 -5.79 12.21
C LEU A 147 4.67 -5.17 12.56
N PRO A 148 4.70 -4.02 13.23
CA PRO A 148 5.94 -3.38 13.62
C PRO A 148 6.79 -4.30 14.52
N THR A 149 8.09 -4.35 14.24
CA THR A 149 9.08 -5.02 15.06
C THR A 149 9.72 -3.98 15.96
N LEU A 150 9.48 -4.07 17.27
CA LEU A 150 9.94 -3.08 18.26
C LEU A 150 11.14 -3.57 19.08
N ASN A 151 11.58 -4.82 18.87
CA ASN A 151 12.60 -5.47 19.71
C ASN A 151 14.05 -5.15 19.33
N LYS A 152 14.29 -4.31 18.33
CA LYS A 152 15.63 -3.89 17.91
C LYS A 152 15.92 -2.47 18.36
N ARG A 153 17.14 -2.23 18.80
CA ARG A 153 17.67 -0.88 18.94
C ARG A 153 17.95 -0.34 17.54
N PHE A 154 17.10 0.56 17.09
CA PHE A 154 17.25 1.22 15.80
C PHE A 154 18.19 2.41 15.96
N ALA A 155 19.23 2.50 15.14
CA ALA A 155 20.04 3.71 15.07
C ALA A 155 19.19 4.83 14.42
N PRO A 156 19.06 6.01 15.05
CA PRO A 156 18.23 7.09 14.51
C PRO A 156 18.57 7.47 13.06
N GLU A 157 19.85 7.40 12.71
CA GLU A 157 20.38 7.68 11.37
C GLU A 157 19.84 6.71 10.30
N GLN A 158 19.45 5.51 10.69
CA GLN A 158 18.88 4.50 9.79
C GLN A 158 17.36 4.64 9.65
N ILE A 159 16.69 5.33 10.58
CA ILE A 159 15.24 5.52 10.58
C ILE A 159 14.88 6.60 9.56
N PHE A 160 15.47 7.78 9.68
CA PHE A 160 15.15 8.95 8.86
C PHE A 160 16.06 9.06 7.64
N VAL A 161 16.08 7.99 6.83
CA VAL A 161 16.79 8.01 5.55
C VAL A 161 15.88 8.61 4.49
N PHE A 162 16.31 9.71 3.85
CA PHE A 162 15.68 10.28 2.69
C PHE A 162 16.70 10.36 1.56
N ASP A 163 16.60 9.46 0.59
CA ASP A 163 17.38 9.48 -0.63
C ASP A 163 16.53 10.14 -1.73
N ARG A 164 16.94 11.34 -2.16
CA ARG A 164 16.25 12.13 -3.19
C ARG A 164 16.27 11.40 -4.53
N ASP A 165 17.38 10.77 -4.88
CA ASP A 165 17.50 10.03 -6.14
C ASP A 165 16.61 8.78 -6.15
N ALA A 166 16.50 8.11 -5.01
CA ALA A 166 15.53 7.01 -4.85
C ALA A 166 14.10 7.51 -4.98
N PHE A 167 13.76 8.64 -4.35
CA PHE A 167 12.43 9.23 -4.42
C PHE A 167 12.04 9.61 -5.85
N GLU A 168 12.96 10.21 -6.62
CA GLU A 168 12.75 10.56 -8.03
C GLU A 168 12.63 9.31 -8.90
N ARG A 169 13.53 8.35 -8.77
CA ARG A 169 13.45 7.06 -9.50
C ARG A 169 12.17 6.29 -9.25
N ASN A 170 11.61 6.38 -8.05
CA ASN A 170 10.37 5.75 -7.67
C ASN A 170 9.12 6.61 -7.98
N SER A 171 9.28 7.69 -8.75
CA SER A 171 8.21 8.60 -9.15
C SER A 171 7.51 9.29 -7.98
N GLY A 172 8.25 9.62 -6.92
CA GLY A 172 7.70 10.23 -5.71
C GLY A 172 7.02 11.57 -5.97
N TRP A 173 7.57 12.43 -6.83
CA TRP A 173 6.98 13.72 -7.21
C TRP A 173 5.66 13.54 -7.98
N VAL A 174 5.62 12.58 -8.91
CA VAL A 174 4.37 12.27 -9.65
C VAL A 174 3.31 11.75 -8.70
N TYR A 175 3.70 10.91 -7.74
CA TYR A 175 2.80 10.40 -6.71
C TYR A 175 2.21 11.54 -5.86
N LEU A 176 3.03 12.51 -5.41
CA LEU A 176 2.57 13.67 -4.66
C LEU A 176 1.57 14.50 -5.46
N LEU A 177 1.88 14.79 -6.72
CA LEU A 177 0.98 15.54 -7.60
C LEU A 177 -0.37 14.83 -7.78
N VAL A 178 -0.35 13.55 -8.08
CA VAL A 178 -1.57 12.75 -8.25
C VAL A 178 -2.39 12.72 -6.96
N MET A 179 -1.75 12.52 -5.81
CA MET A 179 -2.45 12.53 -4.51
C MET A 179 -3.07 13.90 -4.20
N ALA A 180 -2.34 14.99 -4.46
CA ALA A 180 -2.87 16.35 -4.27
C ALA A 180 -4.10 16.59 -5.17
N LEU A 181 -4.03 16.23 -6.45
CA LEU A 181 -5.16 16.36 -7.38
C LEU A 181 -6.36 15.51 -6.93
N CYS A 182 -6.12 14.26 -6.49
CA CYS A 182 -7.18 13.40 -5.96
C CYS A 182 -7.86 14.05 -4.74
N TYR A 183 -7.10 14.61 -3.80
CA TYR A 183 -7.69 15.25 -2.62
C TYR A 183 -8.45 16.53 -2.96
N VAL A 184 -8.00 17.31 -3.93
CA VAL A 184 -8.75 18.48 -4.44
C VAL A 184 -10.10 18.01 -5.03
N VAL A 185 -10.11 16.98 -5.85
CA VAL A 185 -11.36 16.44 -6.44
C VAL A 185 -12.28 15.93 -5.33
N LEU A 186 -11.77 15.16 -4.37
CA LEU A 186 -12.55 14.66 -3.25
C LEU A 186 -13.14 15.79 -2.40
N PHE A 187 -12.37 16.86 -2.16
CA PHE A 187 -12.83 18.06 -1.45
C PHE A 187 -13.97 18.75 -2.19
N LEU A 188 -13.81 18.99 -3.48
CA LEU A 188 -14.83 19.66 -4.29
C LEU A 188 -16.14 18.85 -4.30
N PHE A 189 -16.07 17.53 -4.43
CA PHE A 189 -17.27 16.68 -4.38
C PHE A 189 -17.88 16.57 -2.99
N ALA A 190 -17.09 16.66 -1.93
CA ALA A 190 -17.62 16.57 -0.57
C ALA A 190 -18.30 17.84 -0.09
N TYR A 191 -17.87 19.02 -0.57
CA TYR A 191 -18.31 20.32 -0.03
C TYR A 191 -19.01 21.23 -1.03
N VAL A 192 -18.81 21.04 -2.35
CA VAL A 192 -19.34 21.91 -3.39
C VAL A 192 -20.51 21.27 -4.13
N TRP A 193 -20.54 19.95 -4.24
CA TRP A 193 -21.60 19.16 -4.88
C TRP A 193 -22.38 18.36 -3.85
#